data_7deb2aec963410e504c0d5779a9df89c
#
_entry.id   7deb2aec963410e504c0d5779a9df89c
#
_cell.length_a   1.000
_cell.length_b   1.000
_cell.length_c   1.000
_cell.angle_alpha   90.00
_cell.angle_beta   90.00
_cell.angle_gamma   90.00
#
_symmetry.space_group_name_H-M   'P 1'
#
loop_
_entity.id
_entity.type
_entity.pdbx_description
1 polymer ?
#
loop_
_entity_poly.entity_id
_entity_poly.type
_entity_poly.pdbx_seq_one_letter_code
_entity_poly.pdbx_strand_id
1 'polypeptide(L)'
;MNASAASFIVNLDVPDITAAEAFYTRAFGLHSGRRLGPGALELLGGPTPLYLLQNDAGSAATDDGDVRDYERHWTPVHLDWVVADIDAALARAVAAGATLERPVRERRWGKIAVLSDPFGHGFCLIQFSDAGYDALLE
;
A
#
# COMPACT_ATOMS: atom_id res chain seq x y z
N MET A 1 -28.30 -8.47 -20.55
CA MET A 1 -27.19 -8.99 -19.78
C MET A 1 -26.25 -7.86 -19.44
N ASN A 2 -25.98 -7.64 -18.18
CA ASN A 2 -25.05 -6.61 -17.75
C ASN A 2 -23.63 -7.13 -17.87
N ALA A 3 -22.75 -6.29 -18.39
CA ALA A 3 -21.32 -6.60 -18.35
C ALA A 3 -20.82 -6.56 -16.91
N SER A 4 -19.94 -7.47 -16.55
CA SER A 4 -19.26 -7.43 -15.26
C SER A 4 -18.34 -6.20 -15.21
N ALA A 5 -18.21 -5.59 -14.03
CA ALA A 5 -17.22 -4.56 -13.82
C ALA A 5 -15.82 -5.14 -14.05
N ALA A 6 -14.90 -4.31 -14.55
CA ALA A 6 -13.51 -4.70 -14.64
C ALA A 6 -12.94 -4.93 -13.23
N SER A 7 -12.07 -5.90 -13.09
CA SER A 7 -11.26 -6.06 -11.89
C SER A 7 -9.98 -5.24 -12.03
N PHE A 8 -9.25 -5.07 -10.93
CA PHE A 8 -7.95 -4.43 -10.98
C PHE A 8 -6.94 -5.19 -10.12
N ILE A 9 -5.70 -5.01 -10.42
CA ILE A 9 -4.57 -5.46 -9.59
C ILE A 9 -3.74 -4.23 -9.24
N VAL A 10 -2.92 -4.33 -8.20
CA VAL A 10 -2.03 -3.24 -7.78
C VAL A 10 -0.60 -3.64 -8.10
N ASN A 11 0.12 -2.76 -8.78
CA ASN A 11 1.55 -2.92 -9.03
C ASN A 11 2.30 -1.83 -8.27
N LEU A 12 3.33 -2.23 -7.53
CA LEU A 12 4.24 -1.31 -6.86
C LEU A 12 5.64 -1.53 -7.39
N ASP A 13 6.23 -0.48 -7.96
CA ASP A 13 7.66 -0.47 -8.26
C ASP A 13 8.45 -0.35 -6.96
N VAL A 14 9.48 -1.16 -6.80
CA VAL A 14 10.37 -1.15 -5.64
C VAL A 14 11.81 -1.34 -6.10
N PRO A 15 12.79 -0.74 -5.40
CA PRO A 15 14.19 -0.91 -5.79
C PRO A 15 14.79 -2.24 -5.35
N ASP A 16 14.20 -2.88 -4.33
CA ASP A 16 14.66 -4.14 -3.73
C ASP A 16 13.46 -5.00 -3.40
N ILE A 17 13.22 -6.03 -4.23
CA ILE A 17 12.04 -6.88 -4.10
C ILE A 17 12.09 -7.76 -2.83
N THR A 18 13.26 -8.14 -2.38
CA THR A 18 13.40 -8.93 -1.14
C THR A 18 13.05 -8.10 0.08
N ALA A 19 13.52 -6.87 0.14
CA ALA A 19 13.17 -5.95 1.23
C ALA A 19 11.67 -5.61 1.19
N ALA A 20 11.10 -5.42 0.00
CA ALA A 20 9.69 -5.13 -0.17
C ALA A 20 8.80 -6.31 0.23
N GLU A 21 9.18 -7.53 -0.14
CA GLU A 21 8.49 -8.74 0.32
C GLU A 21 8.43 -8.79 1.85
N ALA A 22 9.58 -8.57 2.50
CA ALA A 22 9.64 -8.58 3.95
C ALA A 22 8.74 -7.52 4.57
N PHE A 23 8.74 -6.31 4.01
CA PHE A 23 7.90 -5.23 4.54
C PHE A 23 6.42 -5.54 4.40
N TYR A 24 5.95 -5.84 3.19
CA TYR A 24 4.52 -5.98 2.92
C TYR A 24 3.91 -7.23 3.56
N THR A 25 4.67 -8.30 3.71
CA THR A 25 4.19 -9.49 4.42
C THR A 25 4.08 -9.22 5.93
N ARG A 26 5.04 -8.52 6.52
CA ARG A 26 5.05 -8.22 7.96
C ARG A 26 4.07 -7.12 8.34
N ALA A 27 4.01 -6.05 7.55
CA ALA A 27 3.17 -4.89 7.86
C ALA A 27 1.68 -5.21 7.73
N PHE A 28 1.29 -5.98 6.70
CA PHE A 28 -0.12 -6.13 6.35
C PHE A 28 -0.61 -7.58 6.40
N GLY A 29 0.23 -8.52 6.80
CA GLY A 29 -0.16 -9.93 6.89
C GLY A 29 -0.38 -10.60 5.53
N LEU A 30 0.16 -10.03 4.45
CA LEU A 30 0.12 -10.66 3.15
C LEU A 30 1.08 -11.84 3.11
N HIS A 31 0.90 -12.73 2.13
CA HIS A 31 1.81 -13.84 1.91
C HIS A 31 2.24 -13.91 0.46
N SER A 32 3.45 -14.42 0.24
CA SER A 32 4.02 -14.52 -1.09
C SER A 32 3.30 -15.59 -1.91
N GLY A 33 2.93 -15.22 -3.12
CA GLY A 33 2.36 -16.11 -4.12
C GLY A 33 3.41 -16.48 -5.17
N ARG A 34 3.07 -16.29 -6.43
CA ARG A 34 3.91 -16.68 -7.56
C ARG A 34 5.06 -15.70 -7.77
N ARG A 35 6.24 -16.25 -8.10
CA ARG A 35 7.32 -15.45 -8.66
C ARG A 35 7.20 -15.47 -10.17
N LEU A 36 7.14 -14.27 -10.77
CA LEU A 36 6.98 -14.10 -12.22
C LEU A 36 8.30 -13.61 -12.79
N GLY A 37 9.31 -14.49 -12.80
CA GLY A 37 10.68 -14.13 -13.14
C GLY A 37 11.41 -13.50 -11.95
N PRO A 38 12.65 -13.00 -12.14
CA PRO A 38 13.46 -12.46 -11.06
C PRO A 38 12.98 -11.11 -10.53
N GLY A 39 12.19 -10.39 -11.32
CA GLY A 39 11.81 -9.01 -11.02
C GLY A 39 10.35 -8.81 -10.64
N ALA A 40 9.56 -9.85 -10.43
CA ALA A 40 8.15 -9.69 -10.07
C ALA A 40 7.71 -10.75 -9.08
N LEU A 41 6.96 -10.33 -8.06
CA LEU A 41 6.44 -11.19 -7.01
C LEU A 41 4.98 -10.84 -6.72
N GLU A 42 4.15 -11.87 -6.71
CA GLU A 42 2.74 -11.76 -6.32
C GLU A 42 2.59 -11.84 -4.81
N LEU A 43 1.87 -10.91 -4.22
CA LEU A 43 1.46 -10.94 -2.82
C LEU A 43 -0.04 -11.14 -2.73
N LEU A 44 -0.45 -12.12 -1.94
CA LEU A 44 -1.83 -12.55 -1.77
C LEU A 44 -2.31 -12.35 -0.33
N GLY A 45 -3.61 -12.49 -0.11
CA GLY A 45 -4.23 -12.36 1.21
C GLY A 45 -5.06 -11.09 1.37
N GLY A 46 -4.88 -10.12 0.50
CA GLY A 46 -5.72 -8.93 0.43
C GLY A 46 -6.91 -9.11 -0.51
N PRO A 47 -7.73 -8.06 -0.68
CA PRO A 47 -8.92 -8.11 -1.55
C PRO A 47 -8.59 -8.21 -3.04
N THR A 48 -7.38 -7.83 -3.44
CA THR A 48 -6.86 -7.96 -4.80
C THR A 48 -5.38 -8.31 -4.72
N PRO A 49 -4.81 -8.99 -5.73
CA PRO A 49 -3.38 -9.24 -5.75
C PRO A 49 -2.58 -7.95 -5.81
N LEU A 50 -1.47 -7.93 -5.08
CA LEU A 50 -0.51 -6.85 -5.11
C LEU A 50 0.80 -7.41 -5.67
N TYR A 51 1.33 -6.78 -6.70
CA TYR A 51 2.57 -7.22 -7.34
C TYR A 51 3.69 -6.25 -7.01
N LEU A 52 4.82 -6.80 -6.59
CA LEU A 52 6.06 -6.05 -6.42
C LEU A 52 6.87 -6.21 -7.69
N LEU A 53 7.26 -5.09 -8.28
CA LEU A 53 8.06 -5.04 -9.51
C LEU A 53 9.41 -4.39 -9.20
N GLN A 54 10.50 -5.15 -9.35
CA GLN A 54 11.82 -4.60 -9.07
C GLN A 54 12.31 -3.78 -10.25
N ASN A 55 12.55 -2.52 -9.99
CA ASN A 55 13.10 -1.57 -10.96
C ASN A 55 14.04 -0.61 -10.24
N ASP A 56 15.20 -0.36 -10.81
CA ASP A 56 16.20 0.51 -10.20
C ASP A 56 15.75 1.96 -10.17
N ALA A 57 16.17 2.69 -9.14
CA ALA A 57 16.06 4.14 -9.12
C ALA A 57 16.78 4.72 -10.35
N GLY A 58 16.18 5.73 -10.97
CA GLY A 58 16.71 6.34 -12.17
C GLY A 58 16.43 5.58 -13.46
N SER A 59 15.83 4.37 -13.39
CA SER A 59 15.44 3.64 -14.60
C SER A 59 14.22 4.28 -15.27
N ALA A 60 14.09 4.11 -16.59
CA ALA A 60 13.01 4.70 -17.36
C ALA A 60 11.66 4.11 -16.96
N ALA A 61 10.75 4.97 -16.54
CA ALA A 61 9.37 4.59 -16.22
C ALA A 61 8.47 4.70 -17.44
N THR A 62 8.75 5.68 -18.31
CA THR A 62 8.02 5.93 -19.55
C THR A 62 8.99 6.16 -20.70
N ASP A 63 8.48 6.07 -21.94
CA ASP A 63 9.27 6.37 -23.14
C ASP A 63 9.63 7.86 -23.24
N ASP A 64 8.91 8.73 -22.53
CA ASP A 64 9.01 10.19 -22.62
C ASP A 64 10.03 10.79 -21.66
N GLY A 65 10.79 9.97 -20.93
CA GLY A 65 11.88 10.42 -20.09
C GLY A 65 11.59 10.50 -18.61
N ASP A 66 10.38 10.16 -18.15
CA ASP A 66 10.15 10.01 -16.72
C ASP A 66 10.98 8.85 -16.19
N VAL A 67 11.65 9.09 -15.08
CA VAL A 67 12.49 8.09 -14.42
C VAL A 67 11.93 7.77 -13.03
N ARG A 68 12.27 6.58 -12.54
CA ARG A 68 11.84 6.15 -11.21
C ARG A 68 12.65 6.85 -10.16
N ASP A 69 11.93 7.38 -9.17
CA ASP A 69 12.50 8.05 -8.00
C ASP A 69 11.74 7.52 -6.78
N TYR A 70 12.48 6.89 -5.86
CA TYR A 70 11.89 6.30 -4.64
C TYR A 70 11.97 7.24 -3.43
N GLU A 71 12.32 8.50 -3.65
CA GLU A 71 12.19 9.52 -2.63
C GLU A 71 10.72 9.75 -2.32
N ARG A 72 10.40 9.94 -1.04
CA ARG A 72 9.01 10.16 -0.64
C ARG A 72 8.47 11.46 -1.24
N HIS A 73 7.41 11.34 -2.02
CA HIS A 73 6.67 12.48 -2.57
C HIS A 73 5.18 12.14 -2.61
N TRP A 74 4.35 13.18 -2.68
CA TRP A 74 2.91 12.98 -2.77
C TRP A 74 2.53 12.43 -4.14
N THR A 75 1.63 11.46 -4.13
CA THR A 75 1.03 10.91 -5.36
C THR A 75 -0.49 11.01 -5.28
N PRO A 76 -1.17 11.26 -6.40
CA PRO A 76 -2.64 11.40 -6.40
C PRO A 76 -3.37 10.10 -6.11
N VAL A 77 -2.73 8.95 -6.32
CA VAL A 77 -3.28 7.63 -6.00
C VAL A 77 -2.47 7.03 -4.86
N HIS A 78 -3.15 6.55 -3.84
CA HIS A 78 -2.52 5.85 -2.73
C HIS A 78 -3.46 4.77 -2.21
N LEU A 79 -2.93 3.84 -1.44
CA LEU A 79 -3.72 2.79 -0.82
C LEU A 79 -4.13 3.20 0.59
N ASP A 80 -5.38 2.91 0.93
CA ASP A 80 -5.88 2.95 2.29
C ASP A 80 -6.06 1.50 2.75
N TRP A 81 -5.27 1.08 3.74
CA TRP A 81 -5.39 -0.25 4.33
C TRP A 81 -6.43 -0.20 5.44
N VAL A 82 -7.53 -0.92 5.24
CA VAL A 82 -8.61 -0.97 6.22
C VAL A 82 -8.30 -2.08 7.23
N VAL A 83 -8.24 -1.72 8.50
CA VAL A 83 -7.82 -2.61 9.59
C VAL A 83 -8.85 -2.59 10.71
N ALA A 84 -8.88 -3.67 11.50
CA ALA A 84 -9.80 -3.79 12.64
C ALA A 84 -9.31 -2.98 13.86
N ASP A 85 -7.99 -2.88 14.05
CA ASP A 85 -7.36 -2.18 15.17
C ASP A 85 -6.19 -1.36 14.63
N ILE A 86 -6.40 -0.06 14.50
CA ILE A 86 -5.43 0.83 13.88
C ILE A 86 -4.16 0.99 14.73
N ASP A 87 -4.27 0.95 16.05
CA ASP A 87 -3.09 1.08 16.92
C ASP A 87 -2.18 -0.13 16.78
N ALA A 88 -2.74 -1.33 16.74
CA ALA A 88 -1.97 -2.55 16.52
C ALA A 88 -1.38 -2.59 15.10
N ALA A 89 -2.14 -2.17 14.10
CA ALA A 89 -1.69 -2.12 12.71
C ALA A 89 -0.55 -1.11 12.53
N LEU A 90 -0.66 0.06 13.17
CA LEU A 90 0.38 1.09 13.15
C LEU A 90 1.68 0.55 13.78
N ALA A 91 1.58 -0.08 14.94
CA ALA A 91 2.76 -0.65 15.61
C ALA A 91 3.44 -1.69 14.73
N ARG A 92 2.66 -2.55 14.06
CA ARG A 92 3.17 -3.57 13.15
C ARG A 92 3.85 -2.96 11.93
N ALA A 93 3.23 -1.96 11.31
CA ALA A 93 3.78 -1.30 10.14
C ALA A 93 5.10 -0.60 10.46
N VAL A 94 5.17 0.13 11.57
CA VAL A 94 6.40 0.81 12.01
C VAL A 94 7.49 -0.21 12.33
N ALA A 95 7.15 -1.31 13.02
CA ALA A 95 8.11 -2.37 13.31
C ALA A 95 8.66 -3.03 12.03
N ALA A 96 7.86 -3.08 10.96
CA ALA A 96 8.27 -3.61 9.67
C ALA A 96 9.13 -2.63 8.86
N GLY A 97 9.16 -1.34 9.21
CA GLY A 97 9.98 -0.33 8.56
C GLY A 97 9.25 0.89 8.02
N ALA A 98 7.93 1.00 8.24
CA ALA A 98 7.18 2.19 7.82
C ALA A 98 7.55 3.41 8.64
N THR A 99 7.43 4.58 8.03
CA THR A 99 7.57 5.87 8.70
C THR A 99 6.19 6.46 8.96
N LEU A 100 5.92 6.84 10.20
CA LEU A 100 4.70 7.56 10.55
C LEU A 100 4.84 9.02 10.13
N GLU A 101 3.94 9.48 9.26
CA GLU A 101 3.92 10.87 8.79
C GLU A 101 2.90 11.73 9.54
N ARG A 102 1.72 11.16 9.82
CA ARG A 102 0.70 11.80 10.64
C ARG A 102 0.11 10.79 11.61
N PRO A 103 0.04 11.11 12.91
CA PRO A 103 -0.45 10.16 13.90
C PRO A 103 -1.94 9.87 13.71
N VAL A 104 -2.41 8.85 14.43
CA VAL A 104 -3.82 8.47 14.42
C VAL A 104 -4.69 9.67 14.80
N ARG A 105 -5.68 9.95 13.99
CA ARG A 105 -6.66 11.01 14.21
C ARG A 105 -8.06 10.45 14.11
N GLU A 106 -8.95 10.96 14.94
CA GLU A 106 -10.35 10.61 14.87
C GLU A 106 -11.07 11.45 13.83
N ARG A 107 -12.00 10.82 13.12
CA ARG A 107 -12.91 11.41 12.15
C ARG A 107 -14.30 10.88 12.44
N ARG A 108 -15.33 11.52 11.87
CA ARG A 108 -16.71 11.07 12.04
C ARG A 108 -16.92 9.62 11.58
N TRP A 109 -16.16 9.19 10.59
CA TRP A 109 -16.28 7.86 9.98
C TRP A 109 -15.33 6.82 10.57
N GLY A 110 -14.42 7.20 11.45
CA GLY A 110 -13.45 6.29 12.04
C GLY A 110 -12.13 6.98 12.40
N LYS A 111 -11.04 6.26 12.21
CA LYS A 111 -9.70 6.73 12.53
C LYS A 111 -8.80 6.58 11.32
N ILE A 112 -7.79 7.45 11.20
CA ILE A 112 -6.83 7.44 10.11
C ILE A 112 -5.44 7.79 10.60
N ALA A 113 -4.44 7.12 10.04
CA ALA A 113 -3.03 7.47 10.18
C ALA A 113 -2.39 7.52 8.80
N VAL A 114 -1.41 8.39 8.61
CA VAL A 114 -0.68 8.51 7.35
C VAL A 114 0.75 8.07 7.56
N LEU A 115 1.21 7.17 6.69
CA LEU A 115 2.54 6.58 6.74
C LEU A 115 3.17 6.56 5.35
N SER A 116 4.44 6.21 5.30
CA SER A 116 5.10 5.81 4.07
C SER A 116 5.82 4.48 4.28
N ASP A 117 5.93 3.71 3.21
CA ASP A 117 6.73 2.48 3.22
C ASP A 117 8.22 2.82 3.10
N PRO A 118 9.13 1.84 3.25
CA PRO A 118 10.57 2.12 3.13
C PRO A 118 11.02 2.54 1.74
N PHE A 119 10.13 2.50 0.76
CA PHE A 119 10.46 2.71 -0.67
C PHE A 119 9.83 4.00 -1.22
N GLY A 120 9.33 4.87 -0.35
CA GLY A 120 8.80 6.17 -0.75
C GLY A 120 7.31 6.21 -1.07
N HIS A 121 6.59 5.11 -0.95
CA HIS A 121 5.14 5.08 -1.22
C HIS A 121 4.36 5.51 0.02
N GLY A 122 3.53 6.54 -0.11
CA GLY A 122 2.61 6.95 0.93
C GLY A 122 1.38 6.05 0.97
N PHE A 123 0.87 5.79 2.17
CA PHE A 123 -0.35 5.03 2.37
C PHE A 123 -1.03 5.47 3.66
N CYS A 124 -2.29 5.11 3.81
CA CYS A 124 -3.03 5.34 5.04
C CYS A 124 -3.42 4.02 5.69
N LEU A 125 -3.55 4.05 7.01
CA LEU A 125 -4.27 3.03 7.77
C LEU A 125 -5.61 3.63 8.18
N ILE A 126 -6.68 2.86 8.01
CA ILE A 126 -8.03 3.27 8.32
C ILE A 126 -8.69 2.21 9.18
N GLN A 127 -9.34 2.67 10.26
CA GLN A 127 -10.25 1.86 11.06
C GLN A 127 -11.62 2.53 11.00
N PHE A 128 -12.60 1.89 10.38
CA PHE A 128 -13.94 2.44 10.32
C PHE A 128 -14.64 2.33 11.68
N SER A 129 -15.45 3.35 12.01
CA SER A 129 -16.48 3.24 13.06
C SER A 129 -17.61 2.32 12.57
N ASP A 130 -18.56 2.00 13.44
CA ASP A 130 -19.69 1.15 13.08
C ASP A 130 -20.48 1.68 11.88
N ALA A 131 -20.69 2.99 11.82
CA ALA A 131 -21.35 3.63 10.69
C ALA A 131 -20.41 3.81 9.47
N GLY A 132 -19.09 3.87 9.68
CA GLY A 132 -18.14 4.11 8.62
C GLY A 132 -18.47 5.37 7.84
N TYR A 133 -18.33 5.32 6.53
CA TYR A 133 -18.63 6.48 5.68
C TYR A 133 -20.11 6.88 5.67
N ASP A 134 -21.01 6.02 6.12
CA ASP A 134 -22.43 6.40 6.27
C ASP A 134 -22.59 7.54 7.27
N ALA A 135 -21.65 7.71 8.21
CA ALA A 135 -21.65 8.86 9.12
C ALA A 135 -21.53 10.20 8.40
N LEU A 136 -21.08 10.22 7.14
CA LEU A 136 -20.91 11.41 6.31
C LEU A 136 -22.15 11.70 5.43
N LEU A 137 -23.12 10.80 5.41
CA LEU A 137 -24.34 11.01 4.63
C LEU A 137 -25.19 12.11 5.26
N GLU A 138 -25.80 12.92 4.39
CA GLU A 138 -26.70 14.01 4.79
C GLU A 138 -28.16 13.61 4.65
#